data_1cf944e86c1ad4ba5d058350f233073d
#
_entry.id   1cf944e86c1ad4ba5d058350f233073d
#
_cell.length_a   1.000
_cell.length_b   1.000
_cell.length_c   1.000
_cell.angle_alpha   90.00
_cell.angle_beta   90.00
_cell.angle_gamma   90.00
#
_symmetry.space_group_name_H-M   'P 1'
#
loop_
_entity.id
_entity.type
_entity.pdbx_description
1 polymer ?
#
loop_
_entity_poly.entity_id
_entity_poly.type
_entity_poly.pdbx_seq_one_letter_code
_entity_poly.pdbx_strand_id
1 'polypeptide(L)'
;MSANLLKTEMEVDIGISTEHRKQIADGLSRLLADSYYLYLKSQNYHWNVTGKLFHPLHELFQEHYEDLAEAIDEIAERIRTLGFYAPGTFKEFGQLTSLKEDSDVPEAMEMIKNLVTAHETVIKTARSVLPVCNDAEDEATLDLLTGRLDFHSKAAWMLRSHLND
;
A
#
# COMPACT_ATOMS: atom_id res chain seq x y z
N MET A 1 -22.15 10.70 3.53
CA MET A 1 -22.69 9.87 2.42
C MET A 1 -21.59 8.89 2.04
N SER A 2 -21.72 7.65 2.48
CA SER A 2 -20.78 6.59 2.11
C SER A 2 -20.98 6.31 0.62
N ALA A 3 -20.04 6.74 -0.21
CA ALA A 3 -20.05 6.39 -1.61
C ALA A 3 -19.87 4.87 -1.70
N ASN A 4 -20.84 4.21 -2.27
CA ASN A 4 -20.78 2.78 -2.58
C ASN A 4 -19.79 2.63 -3.76
N LEU A 5 -18.50 2.70 -3.47
CA LEU A 5 -17.42 2.72 -4.47
C LEU A 5 -17.28 1.38 -5.21
N LEU A 6 -17.76 0.30 -4.61
CA LEU A 6 -17.63 -1.03 -5.20
C LEU A 6 -18.90 -1.44 -5.95
N LYS A 7 -18.82 -1.35 -7.27
CA LYS A 7 -19.81 -1.98 -8.15
C LYS A 7 -19.37 -3.42 -8.44
N THR A 8 -20.32 -4.37 -8.42
CA THR A 8 -20.09 -5.75 -8.89
C THR A 8 -20.71 -5.90 -10.28
N GLU A 9 -19.99 -6.55 -11.18
CA GLU A 9 -20.51 -6.90 -12.51
C GLU A 9 -20.48 -8.41 -12.76
N MET A 10 -19.83 -9.17 -11.89
CA MET A 10 -19.71 -10.62 -12.05
C MET A 10 -20.26 -11.35 -10.85
N GLU A 11 -21.03 -12.40 -11.14
CA GLU A 11 -21.35 -13.39 -10.13
C GLU A 11 -20.11 -14.24 -9.86
N VAL A 12 -19.64 -14.24 -8.62
CA VAL A 12 -18.44 -14.96 -8.19
C VAL A 12 -18.82 -15.94 -7.10
N ASP A 13 -18.59 -17.22 -7.35
CA ASP A 13 -18.78 -18.31 -6.39
C ASP A 13 -17.45 -19.02 -6.13
N ILE A 14 -16.76 -18.58 -5.07
CA ILE A 14 -15.46 -19.11 -4.63
C ILE A 14 -15.50 -19.62 -3.18
N GLY A 15 -16.71 -19.91 -2.66
CA GLY A 15 -16.89 -20.38 -1.29
C GLY A 15 -16.82 -19.28 -0.22
N ILE A 16 -16.67 -18.01 -0.61
CA ILE A 16 -16.67 -16.85 0.29
C ILE A 16 -17.94 -16.04 0.06
N SER A 17 -18.67 -15.71 1.13
CA SER A 17 -19.92 -14.95 1.02
C SER A 17 -19.69 -13.58 0.36
N THR A 18 -20.70 -13.06 -0.33
CA THR A 18 -20.64 -11.74 -0.97
C THR A 18 -20.33 -10.64 0.03
N GLU A 19 -20.84 -10.74 1.27
CA GLU A 19 -20.57 -9.78 2.33
C GLU A 19 -19.07 -9.77 2.73
N HIS A 20 -18.48 -10.93 2.98
CA HIS A 20 -17.07 -11.05 3.29
C HIS A 20 -16.20 -10.57 2.12
N ARG A 21 -16.51 -10.99 0.88
CA ARG A 21 -15.77 -10.53 -0.31
C ARG A 21 -15.79 -9.00 -0.43
N LYS A 22 -16.93 -8.37 -0.14
CA LYS A 22 -17.07 -6.92 -0.16
C LYS A 22 -16.21 -6.25 0.91
N GLN A 23 -16.27 -6.73 2.15
CA GLN A 23 -15.48 -6.18 3.26
C GLN A 23 -13.96 -6.31 3.02
N ILE A 24 -13.52 -7.44 2.45
CA ILE A 24 -12.13 -7.66 2.06
C ILE A 24 -11.73 -6.69 0.94
N ALA A 25 -12.55 -6.56 -0.10
CA ALA A 25 -12.31 -5.64 -1.21
C ALA A 25 -12.27 -4.17 -0.76
N ASP A 26 -13.13 -3.77 0.18
CA ASP A 26 -13.09 -2.43 0.80
C ASP A 26 -11.75 -2.19 1.55
N GLY A 27 -11.26 -3.19 2.27
CA GLY A 27 -9.97 -3.16 2.95
C GLY A 27 -8.80 -3.07 1.98
N LEU A 28 -8.80 -3.92 0.96
CA LEU A 28 -7.79 -3.92 -0.09
C LEU A 28 -7.78 -2.62 -0.90
N SER A 29 -8.94 -1.97 -1.09
CA SER A 29 -9.02 -0.67 -1.78
C SER A 29 -8.29 0.43 -1.01
N ARG A 30 -8.35 0.42 0.33
CA ARG A 30 -7.55 1.33 1.17
C ARG A 30 -6.06 1.01 1.09
N LEU A 31 -5.71 -0.28 1.12
CA LEU A 31 -4.32 -0.72 0.97
C LEU A 31 -3.75 -0.35 -0.40
N LEU A 32 -4.54 -0.49 -1.47
CA LEU A 32 -4.18 -0.07 -2.83
C LEU A 32 -3.89 1.43 -2.89
N ALA A 33 -4.75 2.25 -2.31
CA ALA A 33 -4.57 3.69 -2.26
C ALA A 33 -3.31 4.09 -1.48
N ASP A 34 -3.09 3.51 -0.31
CA ASP A 34 -1.88 3.74 0.49
C ASP A 34 -0.62 3.31 -0.25
N SER A 35 -0.66 2.15 -0.92
CA SER A 35 0.45 1.64 -1.73
C SER A 35 0.78 2.58 -2.90
N TYR A 36 -0.25 3.12 -3.57
CA TYR A 36 -0.05 4.06 -4.69
C TYR A 36 0.54 5.40 -4.23
N TYR A 37 0.08 5.92 -3.10
CA TYR A 37 0.66 7.12 -2.49
C TYR A 37 2.11 6.91 -2.07
N LEU A 38 2.44 5.77 -1.46
CA LEU A 38 3.81 5.42 -1.10
C LEU A 38 4.69 5.21 -2.33
N TYR A 39 4.15 4.61 -3.39
CA TYR A 39 4.82 4.46 -4.68
C TYR A 39 5.27 5.82 -5.25
N LEU A 40 4.35 6.77 -5.35
CA LEU A 40 4.68 8.11 -5.85
C LEU A 40 5.63 8.86 -4.90
N LYS A 41 5.45 8.74 -3.58
CA LYS A 41 6.35 9.35 -2.59
C LYS A 41 7.77 8.80 -2.73
N SER A 42 7.94 7.51 -2.91
CA SER A 42 9.23 6.86 -3.13
C SER A 42 9.89 7.32 -4.44
N GLN A 43 9.12 7.46 -5.51
CA GLN A 43 9.62 8.03 -6.77
C GLN A 43 10.04 9.50 -6.62
N ASN A 44 9.20 10.32 -5.96
CA ASN A 44 9.51 11.71 -5.69
C ASN A 44 10.85 11.85 -4.95
N TYR A 45 11.06 11.04 -3.93
CA TYR A 45 12.30 11.07 -3.14
C TYR A 45 13.49 10.49 -3.90
N HIS A 46 13.29 9.45 -4.70
CA HIS A 46 14.30 8.92 -5.62
C HIS A 46 14.81 9.99 -6.59
N TRP A 47 13.92 10.79 -7.16
CA TRP A 47 14.30 11.87 -8.09
C TRP A 47 14.98 13.05 -7.41
N ASN A 48 14.55 13.41 -6.20
CA ASN A 48 14.87 14.69 -5.58
C ASN A 48 15.85 14.62 -4.40
N VAL A 49 16.26 13.42 -3.95
CA VAL A 49 17.25 13.28 -2.89
C VAL A 49 18.60 13.89 -3.30
N THR A 50 19.26 14.55 -2.36
CA THR A 50 20.58 15.15 -2.54
C THR A 50 21.47 14.92 -1.32
N GLY A 51 22.75 15.24 -1.42
CA GLY A 51 23.68 15.19 -0.30
C GLY A 51 24.62 13.99 -0.31
N LYS A 52 25.28 13.75 0.81
CA LYS A 52 26.35 12.75 0.92
C LYS A 52 25.88 11.31 0.72
N LEU A 53 24.61 11.05 1.02
CA LEU A 53 23.96 9.75 0.88
C LEU A 53 23.13 9.64 -0.41
N PHE A 54 23.35 10.53 -1.38
CA PHE A 54 22.57 10.55 -2.63
C PHE A 54 22.47 9.17 -3.28
N HIS A 55 23.61 8.56 -3.61
CA HIS A 55 23.61 7.31 -4.37
C HIS A 55 22.92 6.15 -3.64
N PRO A 56 23.29 5.81 -2.39
CA PRO A 56 22.62 4.71 -1.72
C PRO A 56 21.12 4.95 -1.45
N LEU A 57 20.70 6.19 -1.21
CA LEU A 57 19.27 6.50 -1.01
C LEU A 57 18.50 6.50 -2.31
N HIS A 58 19.09 7.01 -3.38
CA HIS A 58 18.50 6.98 -4.72
C HIS A 58 18.21 5.52 -5.14
N GLU A 59 19.15 4.61 -4.96
CA GLU A 59 18.98 3.17 -5.24
C GLU A 59 17.95 2.53 -4.30
N LEU A 60 18.04 2.78 -2.99
CA LEU A 60 17.10 2.21 -2.01
C LEU A 60 15.65 2.63 -2.29
N PHE A 61 15.41 3.90 -2.63
CA PHE A 61 14.08 4.38 -2.96
C PHE A 61 13.57 3.78 -4.28
N GLN A 62 14.45 3.48 -5.22
CA GLN A 62 14.12 2.76 -6.45
C GLN A 62 13.68 1.33 -6.15
N GLU A 63 14.42 0.57 -5.37
CA GLU A 63 14.03 -0.78 -4.96
C GLU A 63 12.63 -0.79 -4.34
N HIS A 64 12.31 0.22 -3.51
CA HIS A 64 11.00 0.32 -2.88
C HIS A 64 9.88 0.59 -3.88
N TYR A 65 10.05 1.53 -4.82
CA TYR A 65 8.96 1.80 -5.76
C TYR A 65 8.81 0.70 -6.82
N GLU A 66 9.86 -0.01 -7.18
CA GLU A 66 9.77 -1.15 -8.09
C GLU A 66 8.95 -2.30 -7.48
N ASP A 67 9.20 -2.67 -6.22
CA ASP A 67 8.36 -3.62 -5.48
C ASP A 67 6.89 -3.14 -5.37
N LEU A 68 6.70 -1.86 -5.05
CA LEU A 68 5.36 -1.28 -4.93
C LEU A 68 4.60 -1.31 -6.26
N ALA A 69 5.26 -1.16 -7.41
CA ALA A 69 4.62 -1.23 -8.71
C ALA A 69 3.99 -2.61 -8.95
N GLU A 70 4.71 -3.69 -8.61
CA GLU A 70 4.19 -5.06 -8.69
C GLU A 70 3.06 -5.28 -7.68
N ALA A 71 3.26 -4.86 -6.43
CA ALA A 71 2.26 -5.01 -5.37
C ALA A 71 0.94 -4.28 -5.66
N ILE A 72 0.99 -3.10 -6.26
CA ILE A 72 -0.19 -2.33 -6.67
C ILE A 72 -1.04 -3.15 -7.65
N ASP A 73 -0.41 -3.77 -8.62
CA ASP A 73 -1.09 -4.62 -9.61
C ASP A 73 -1.73 -5.84 -8.94
N GLU A 74 -0.98 -6.57 -8.12
CA GLU A 74 -1.47 -7.74 -7.39
C GLU A 74 -2.66 -7.42 -6.47
N ILE A 75 -2.61 -6.31 -5.73
CA ILE A 75 -3.71 -5.87 -4.85
C ILE A 75 -4.96 -5.54 -5.68
N ALA A 76 -4.79 -4.78 -6.77
CA ALA A 76 -5.89 -4.41 -7.65
C ALA A 76 -6.54 -5.63 -8.30
N GLU A 77 -5.74 -6.59 -8.79
CA GLU A 77 -6.23 -7.85 -9.37
C GLU A 77 -6.94 -8.72 -8.31
N ARG A 78 -6.44 -8.73 -7.05
CA ARG A 78 -7.13 -9.44 -5.98
C ARG A 78 -8.52 -8.88 -5.72
N ILE A 79 -8.71 -7.57 -5.74
CA ILE A 79 -10.04 -6.94 -5.67
C ILE A 79 -10.93 -7.44 -6.82
N ARG A 80 -10.39 -7.56 -8.03
CA ARG A 80 -11.10 -8.06 -9.20
C ARG A 80 -11.52 -9.53 -9.05
N THR A 81 -10.63 -10.38 -8.54
CA THR A 81 -10.96 -11.80 -8.32
C THR A 81 -12.02 -12.00 -7.24
N LEU A 82 -12.17 -11.05 -6.31
CA LEU A 82 -13.26 -11.03 -5.34
C LEU A 82 -14.61 -10.57 -5.94
N GLY A 83 -14.63 -10.13 -7.21
CA GLY A 83 -15.84 -9.75 -7.94
C GLY A 83 -16.16 -8.26 -7.94
N PHE A 84 -15.26 -7.40 -7.53
CA PHE A 84 -15.46 -5.95 -7.43
C PHE A 84 -14.51 -5.16 -8.35
N TYR A 85 -14.87 -3.92 -8.69
CA TYR A 85 -13.96 -3.03 -9.38
C TYR A 85 -12.88 -2.49 -8.42
N ALA A 86 -11.64 -2.48 -8.88
CA ALA A 86 -10.57 -1.79 -8.18
C ALA A 86 -10.67 -0.27 -8.41
N PRO A 87 -10.49 0.58 -7.38
CA PRO A 87 -10.36 2.02 -7.60
C PRO A 87 -9.11 2.30 -8.44
N GLY A 88 -9.17 3.28 -9.34
CA GLY A 88 -8.10 3.53 -10.30
C GLY A 88 -7.98 4.99 -10.72
N THR A 89 -8.43 5.94 -9.91
CA THR A 89 -8.29 7.37 -10.16
C THR A 89 -7.62 8.06 -8.97
N PHE A 90 -6.86 9.13 -9.23
CA PHE A 90 -6.25 9.93 -8.15
C PHE A 90 -7.28 10.47 -7.16
N LYS A 91 -8.49 10.80 -7.64
CA LYS A 91 -9.58 11.26 -6.78
C LYS A 91 -10.02 10.17 -5.80
N GLU A 92 -10.20 8.93 -6.27
CA GLU A 92 -10.56 7.80 -5.43
C GLU A 92 -9.45 7.49 -4.43
N PHE A 93 -8.20 7.42 -4.89
CA PHE A 93 -7.05 7.19 -4.01
C PHE A 93 -6.92 8.27 -2.93
N GLY A 94 -7.12 9.55 -3.29
CA GLY A 94 -7.10 10.65 -2.32
C GLY A 94 -8.19 10.58 -1.25
N GLN A 95 -9.32 9.91 -1.55
CA GLN A 95 -10.40 9.69 -0.57
C GLN A 95 -10.17 8.47 0.33
N LEU A 96 -9.37 7.51 -0.14
CA LEU A 96 -9.14 6.22 0.53
C LEU A 96 -7.85 6.17 1.34
N THR A 97 -6.84 6.93 0.93
CA THR A 97 -5.51 6.85 1.54
C THR A 97 -5.45 7.39 2.97
N SER A 98 -4.63 6.76 3.78
CA SER A 98 -4.22 7.21 5.11
C SER A 98 -2.91 8.01 5.10
N LEU A 99 -2.21 8.05 3.94
CA LEU A 99 -0.96 8.78 3.78
C LEU A 99 -1.21 10.25 3.47
N LYS A 100 -0.23 11.08 3.85
CA LYS A 100 -0.22 12.52 3.54
C LYS A 100 0.81 12.81 2.45
N GLU A 101 0.46 13.74 1.57
CA GLU A 101 1.40 14.32 0.61
C GLU A 101 2.32 15.34 1.30
N ASP A 102 3.51 15.53 0.74
CA ASP A 102 4.41 16.59 1.17
C ASP A 102 4.08 17.89 0.45
N SER A 103 4.21 19.02 1.15
CA SER A 103 4.05 20.35 0.55
C SER A 103 5.31 20.83 -0.20
N ASP A 104 6.48 20.32 0.22
CA ASP A 104 7.80 20.71 -0.26
C ASP A 104 8.68 19.47 -0.48
N VAL A 105 9.89 19.68 -1.03
CA VAL A 105 10.92 18.63 -1.12
C VAL A 105 11.71 18.60 0.20
N PRO A 106 11.56 17.56 1.03
CA PRO A 106 12.30 17.46 2.30
C PRO A 106 13.79 17.22 2.08
N GLU A 107 14.58 17.50 3.10
CA GLU A 107 15.98 17.06 3.16
C GLU A 107 16.07 15.53 3.31
N ALA A 108 17.21 14.94 2.90
CA ALA A 108 17.37 13.48 2.81
C ALA A 108 16.99 12.73 4.10
N MET A 109 17.39 13.21 5.26
CA MET A 109 17.07 12.55 6.54
C MET A 109 15.58 12.66 6.89
N GLU A 110 14.91 13.72 6.48
CA GLU A 110 13.47 13.86 6.64
C GLU A 110 12.70 12.97 5.65
N MET A 111 13.20 12.80 4.42
CA MET A 111 12.67 11.82 3.48
C MET A 111 12.66 10.40 4.09
N ILE A 112 13.76 10.01 4.75
CA ILE A 112 13.86 8.71 5.43
C ILE A 112 12.79 8.58 6.53
N LYS A 113 12.63 9.57 7.40
CA LYS A 113 11.62 9.57 8.47
C LYS A 113 10.20 9.48 7.92
N ASN A 114 9.92 10.24 6.86
CA ASN A 114 8.62 10.24 6.20
C ASN A 114 8.31 8.88 5.58
N LEU A 115 9.30 8.23 4.94
CA LEU A 115 9.12 6.88 4.40
C LEU A 115 8.94 5.83 5.50
N VAL A 116 9.67 5.91 6.61
CA VAL A 116 9.43 5.01 7.77
C VAL A 116 7.97 5.13 8.23
N THR A 117 7.50 6.36 8.45
CA THR A 117 6.11 6.61 8.85
C THR A 117 5.09 6.10 7.83
N ALA A 118 5.39 6.28 6.53
CA ALA A 118 4.51 5.82 5.46
C ALA A 118 4.45 4.29 5.39
N HIS A 119 5.59 3.58 5.44
CA HIS A 119 5.61 2.12 5.50
C HIS A 119 4.85 1.58 6.73
N GLU A 120 5.03 2.18 7.91
CA GLU A 120 4.30 1.79 9.11
C GLU A 120 2.80 2.04 9.01
N THR A 121 2.38 3.07 8.27
CA THR A 121 0.97 3.33 7.99
C THR A 121 0.39 2.24 7.08
N VAL A 122 1.09 1.88 6.00
CA VAL A 122 0.69 0.77 5.12
C VAL A 122 0.58 -0.54 5.89
N ILE A 123 1.52 -0.84 6.79
CA ILE A 123 1.45 -2.01 7.68
C ILE A 123 0.16 -2.01 8.50
N LYS A 124 -0.21 -0.87 9.10
CA LYS A 124 -1.43 -0.76 9.91
C LYS A 124 -2.69 -0.97 9.05
N THR A 125 -2.70 -0.41 7.84
CA THR A 125 -3.81 -0.62 6.89
C THR A 125 -3.92 -2.09 6.50
N ALA A 126 -2.83 -2.74 6.11
CA ALA A 126 -2.82 -4.18 5.79
C ALA A 126 -3.31 -5.02 6.97
N ARG A 127 -2.82 -4.76 8.19
CA ARG A 127 -3.25 -5.47 9.40
C ARG A 127 -4.74 -5.30 9.70
N SER A 128 -5.34 -4.18 9.35
CA SER A 128 -6.78 -3.94 9.56
C SER A 128 -7.68 -4.85 8.71
N VAL A 129 -7.13 -5.47 7.67
CA VAL A 129 -7.87 -6.38 6.77
C VAL A 129 -7.78 -7.84 7.24
N LEU A 130 -6.76 -8.21 8.03
CA LEU A 130 -6.55 -9.59 8.47
C LEU A 130 -7.77 -10.22 9.18
N PRO A 131 -8.49 -9.53 10.11
CA PRO A 131 -9.61 -10.15 10.80
C PRO A 131 -10.70 -10.66 9.86
N VAL A 132 -11.13 -9.85 8.90
CA VAL A 132 -12.18 -10.26 7.95
C VAL A 132 -11.71 -11.37 7.00
N CYS A 133 -10.43 -11.41 6.64
CA CYS A 133 -9.87 -12.50 5.84
C CYS A 133 -9.86 -13.82 6.64
N ASN A 134 -9.49 -13.77 7.92
CA ASN A 134 -9.53 -14.94 8.80
C ASN A 134 -10.98 -15.44 8.98
N ASP A 135 -11.93 -14.56 9.23
CA ASP A 135 -13.34 -14.92 9.41
C ASP A 135 -13.94 -15.52 8.12
N ALA A 136 -13.44 -15.11 6.96
CA ALA A 136 -13.87 -15.60 5.66
C ALA A 136 -13.10 -16.85 5.19
N GLU A 137 -12.07 -17.27 5.91
CA GLU A 137 -11.12 -18.32 5.49
C GLU A 137 -10.50 -18.01 4.10
N ASP A 138 -10.21 -16.72 3.84
CA ASP A 138 -9.61 -16.26 2.58
C ASP A 138 -8.08 -16.31 2.64
N GLU A 139 -7.55 -17.52 2.52
CA GLU A 139 -6.11 -17.81 2.55
C GLU A 139 -5.33 -17.05 1.47
N ALA A 140 -5.92 -16.85 0.30
CA ALA A 140 -5.25 -16.16 -0.81
C ALA A 140 -5.02 -14.67 -0.49
N THR A 141 -5.99 -14.00 0.13
CA THR A 141 -5.79 -12.62 0.58
C THR A 141 -4.87 -12.56 1.81
N LEU A 142 -4.95 -13.52 2.73
CA LEU A 142 -4.02 -13.62 3.86
C LEU A 142 -2.57 -13.75 3.39
N ASP A 143 -2.30 -14.58 2.40
CA ASP A 143 -0.95 -14.75 1.83
C ASP A 143 -0.42 -13.45 1.21
N LEU A 144 -1.23 -12.79 0.39
CA LEU A 144 -0.90 -11.48 -0.17
C LEU A 144 -0.58 -10.45 0.93
N LEU A 145 -1.43 -10.34 1.95
CA LEU A 145 -1.22 -9.43 3.08
C LEU A 145 0.06 -9.78 3.86
N THR A 146 0.34 -11.05 4.07
CA THR A 146 1.56 -11.52 4.74
C THR A 146 2.81 -11.07 4.01
N GLY A 147 2.84 -11.22 2.69
CA GLY A 147 3.95 -10.72 1.85
C GLY A 147 4.14 -9.21 1.96
N ARG A 148 3.05 -8.45 1.96
CA ARG A 148 3.13 -6.99 2.13
C ARG A 148 3.62 -6.58 3.52
N LEU A 149 3.15 -7.25 4.56
CA LEU A 149 3.61 -7.01 5.94
C LEU A 149 5.11 -7.26 6.10
N ASP A 150 5.63 -8.34 5.52
CA ASP A 150 7.06 -8.67 5.55
C ASP A 150 7.87 -7.59 4.82
N PHE A 151 7.52 -7.27 3.58
CA PHE A 151 8.21 -6.25 2.80
C PHE A 151 8.25 -4.89 3.51
N HIS A 152 7.11 -4.36 3.94
CA HIS A 152 7.05 -3.04 4.56
C HIS A 152 7.77 -2.99 5.91
N SER A 153 7.73 -4.08 6.67
CA SER A 153 8.47 -4.19 7.94
C SER A 153 9.98 -4.15 7.71
N LYS A 154 10.47 -4.88 6.71
CA LYS A 154 11.89 -4.87 6.32
C LYS A 154 12.32 -3.51 5.79
N ALA A 155 11.54 -2.90 4.89
CA ALA A 155 11.82 -1.58 4.35
C ALA A 155 11.89 -0.51 5.46
N ALA A 156 10.94 -0.49 6.38
CA ALA A 156 10.95 0.42 7.51
C ALA A 156 12.17 0.21 8.43
N TRP A 157 12.58 -1.03 8.65
CA TRP A 157 13.80 -1.34 9.40
C TRP A 157 15.05 -0.83 8.70
N MET A 158 15.21 -1.09 7.42
CA MET A 158 16.38 -0.62 6.64
C MET A 158 16.46 0.91 6.62
N LEU A 159 15.35 1.60 6.38
CA LEU A 159 15.28 3.06 6.42
C LEU A 159 15.64 3.60 7.81
N ARG A 160 15.10 3.02 8.87
CA ARG A 160 15.35 3.44 10.26
C ARG A 160 16.80 3.30 10.65
N SER A 161 17.52 2.33 10.06
CA SER A 161 18.94 2.11 10.30
C SER A 161 19.84 3.27 9.83
N HIS A 162 19.34 4.13 8.94
CA HIS A 162 20.02 5.36 8.53
C HIS A 162 19.86 6.52 9.54
N LEU A 163 18.95 6.39 10.51
CA LEU A 163 18.63 7.45 11.48
C LEU A 163 19.43 7.35 12.79
N ASN A 164 20.16 6.26 12.98
CA ASN A 164 20.95 6.00 14.17
C ASN A 164 22.39 6.46 13.90
N ASP A 165 22.72 7.71 14.25
CA ASP A 165 24.08 8.24 14.38
C ASP A 165 24.55 8.18 15.84
#